data_aa1ca501bf2190a2052c0af53af9c4f8
#
_entry.id   aa1ca501bf2190a2052c0af53af9c4f8
#
_cell.length_a   1.000
_cell.length_b   1.000
_cell.length_c   1.000
_cell.angle_alpha   90.00
_cell.angle_beta   90.00
_cell.angle_gamma   90.00
#
_symmetry.space_group_name_H-M   'P 1'
#
loop_
_entity.id
_entity.type
_entity.pdbx_description
1 polymer ?
#
loop_
_entity_poly.entity_id
_entity_poly.type
_entity_poly.pdbx_seq_one_letter_code
_entity_poly.pdbx_strand_id
1 'polypeptide(L)'
;MIVFIGVSFCFLVACSVVLAESANPVKNSQNTDDEYVVVINSGTGTAGQAAEVATNESKQSTEAPTETINIAIPETGAEAVRLQIFLDQKHFGPGFIDGKVGMFTQLAIENYNTSLGRDITDRRVIAESIREVPELYASAIIPSFVGDFVDPSLPQEKPLQAEKTFMPYRSVAEFMAERYHTSEDLLVELNGMEAVWRAKPRDVLRVPNIEPFKIERLTRGRSHKSDENLSARHVVIDTTIRQVYIYQLVLPEVEGGQSAPEKENTQAASQVIKVKAAKPEMVASFPITPGQIQFIPKGFWNLKNCVELPEWRYDKLLLETGVRGSEYLTIPPGPNNPVGVIWNGLTKSGIGIHGTNHPRTIGRTRSSGCIRLSNWDAAKLPELVRPGAVVMVK
;
A
#
# COMPACT_ATOMS: atom_id res chain seq x y z
N MET A 1 -42.00 1.26 43.60
CA MET A 1 -40.55 1.36 43.45
C MET A 1 -40.27 1.33 41.95
N ILE A 2 -40.15 2.51 41.37
CA ILE A 2 -40.06 2.72 39.91
C ILE A 2 -38.60 2.95 39.60
N VAL A 3 -38.02 2.07 38.75
CA VAL A 3 -36.63 2.18 38.28
C VAL A 3 -36.66 2.89 36.93
N PHE A 4 -36.06 4.08 36.84
CA PHE A 4 -35.79 4.78 35.60
C PHE A 4 -34.54 4.21 34.95
N ILE A 5 -34.68 3.67 33.73
CA ILE A 5 -33.55 3.36 32.84
C ILE A 5 -33.43 4.52 31.88
N GLY A 6 -32.32 5.28 32.01
CA GLY A 6 -31.95 6.32 31.07
C GLY A 6 -31.34 5.70 29.81
N VAL A 7 -31.95 5.93 28.66
CA VAL A 7 -31.43 5.62 27.34
C VAL A 7 -30.72 6.86 26.82
N SER A 8 -29.39 6.74 26.69
CA SER A 8 -28.55 7.76 26.05
C SER A 8 -28.67 7.60 24.54
N PHE A 9 -29.31 8.55 23.87
CA PHE A 9 -29.35 8.62 22.40
C PHE A 9 -28.07 9.26 21.90
N CYS A 10 -27.21 8.43 21.26
CA CYS A 10 -26.06 8.89 20.49
C CYS A 10 -26.54 9.21 19.06
N PHE A 11 -26.53 10.48 18.66
CA PHE A 11 -26.85 10.89 17.29
C PHE A 11 -25.72 10.53 16.35
N LEU A 12 -25.93 9.51 15.53
CA LEU A 12 -25.11 9.20 14.36
C LEU A 12 -25.58 10.11 13.22
N VAL A 13 -24.78 11.10 12.85
CA VAL A 13 -24.96 11.84 11.60
C VAL A 13 -24.40 10.98 10.46
N ALA A 14 -25.29 10.31 9.75
CA ALA A 14 -24.96 9.65 8.50
C ALA A 14 -24.91 10.70 7.38
N CYS A 15 -23.72 11.02 6.89
CA CYS A 15 -23.53 11.84 5.70
C CYS A 15 -23.67 10.94 4.47
N SER A 16 -24.84 10.96 3.82
CA SER A 16 -25.07 10.26 2.55
C SER A 16 -24.63 11.17 1.39
N VAL A 17 -23.54 10.80 0.73
CA VAL A 17 -23.12 11.44 -0.53
C VAL A 17 -23.86 10.75 -1.67
N VAL A 18 -24.78 11.46 -2.32
CA VAL A 18 -25.42 11.02 -3.55
C VAL A 18 -24.59 11.51 -4.74
N LEU A 19 -23.95 10.57 -5.44
CA LEU A 19 -23.32 10.83 -6.73
C LEU A 19 -24.37 10.70 -7.84
N ALA A 20 -24.66 11.80 -8.53
CA ALA A 20 -25.48 11.79 -9.74
C ALA A 20 -24.56 11.47 -10.95
N GLU A 21 -24.83 10.34 -11.62
CA GLU A 21 -24.28 10.03 -12.96
C GLU A 21 -24.99 10.89 -14.02
N SER A 22 -24.19 11.55 -14.86
CA SER A 22 -24.66 11.94 -16.19
C SER A 22 -23.58 11.66 -17.23
N ALA A 23 -24.04 11.11 -18.34
CA ALA A 23 -23.29 10.43 -19.39
C ALA A 23 -22.62 11.36 -20.42
N ASN A 24 -21.57 10.81 -21.01
CA ASN A 24 -20.90 11.00 -22.31
C ASN A 24 -19.85 12.11 -22.52
N PRO A 25 -18.75 11.72 -23.15
CA PRO A 25 -17.52 12.50 -23.17
C PRO A 25 -17.40 13.36 -24.42
N VAL A 26 -17.06 14.62 -24.23
CA VAL A 26 -16.44 15.45 -25.28
C VAL A 26 -15.03 15.79 -24.80
N LYS A 27 -14.04 15.42 -25.63
CA LYS A 27 -12.65 15.80 -25.47
C LYS A 27 -12.53 17.33 -25.47
N ASN A 28 -11.97 17.89 -24.40
CA ASN A 28 -11.08 19.04 -24.53
C ASN A 28 -10.19 19.15 -23.28
N SER A 29 -8.90 19.29 -23.53
CA SER A 29 -7.88 19.54 -22.54
C SER A 29 -8.02 20.97 -22.02
N GLN A 30 -8.18 21.11 -20.70
CA GLN A 30 -7.66 22.26 -19.94
C GLN A 30 -7.92 22.05 -18.44
N ASN A 31 -6.93 22.33 -17.62
CA ASN A 31 -6.93 22.37 -16.16
C ASN A 31 -8.13 23.15 -15.64
N THR A 32 -8.98 22.51 -14.82
CA THR A 32 -9.93 23.23 -13.98
C THR A 32 -9.88 22.64 -12.58
N ASP A 33 -9.46 23.48 -11.62
CA ASP A 33 -9.67 23.23 -10.20
C ASP A 33 -11.19 23.19 -9.95
N ASP A 34 -11.75 22.00 -9.75
CA ASP A 34 -13.17 21.80 -9.47
C ASP A 34 -13.51 22.28 -8.05
N GLU A 35 -14.14 23.44 -7.96
CA GLU A 35 -14.67 23.98 -6.71
C GLU A 35 -16.13 23.53 -6.57
N TYR A 36 -16.43 22.72 -5.53
CA TYR A 36 -17.79 22.30 -5.21
C TYR A 36 -18.37 23.17 -4.07
N VAL A 37 -19.59 23.64 -4.26
CA VAL A 37 -20.32 24.41 -3.25
C VAL A 37 -21.30 23.48 -2.53
N VAL A 38 -21.10 23.26 -1.24
CA VAL A 38 -22.04 22.54 -0.38
C VAL A 38 -22.84 23.57 0.42
N VAL A 39 -24.16 23.63 0.19
CA VAL A 39 -25.05 24.46 0.97
C VAL A 39 -25.65 23.62 2.10
N ILE A 40 -25.32 23.95 3.33
CA ILE A 40 -25.95 23.34 4.52
C ILE A 40 -27.11 24.21 4.97
N ASN A 41 -28.32 23.77 4.68
CA ASN A 41 -29.56 24.41 5.23
C ASN A 41 -29.92 23.76 6.56
N SER A 42 -29.80 24.51 7.64
CA SER A 42 -30.40 24.17 8.92
C SER A 42 -31.79 24.81 8.98
N GLY A 43 -32.80 24.17 8.39
CA GLY A 43 -34.17 24.67 8.43
C GLY A 43 -35.08 23.84 7.52
N THR A 44 -36.14 23.31 8.06
CA THR A 44 -37.19 22.58 7.35
C THR A 44 -37.93 23.51 6.38
N GLY A 45 -37.98 23.11 5.08
CA GLY A 45 -38.98 23.71 4.18
C GLY A 45 -38.51 23.92 2.73
N THR A 46 -39.12 23.14 1.84
CA THR A 46 -39.44 23.33 0.41
C THR A 46 -38.44 23.86 -0.61
N ALA A 47 -38.35 23.11 -1.68
CA ALA A 47 -37.59 23.35 -2.91
C ALA A 47 -37.85 24.68 -3.60
N GLY A 48 -36.79 25.25 -4.23
CA GLY A 48 -36.95 26.35 -5.17
C GLY A 48 -35.66 26.99 -5.65
N GLN A 49 -35.34 26.76 -6.92
CA GLN A 49 -34.61 27.61 -7.87
C GLN A 49 -33.07 27.70 -7.81
N ALA A 50 -32.48 27.36 -8.95
CA ALA A 50 -31.10 27.52 -9.35
C ALA A 50 -30.68 29.01 -9.44
N ALA A 51 -29.44 29.31 -9.03
CA ALA A 51 -28.81 30.59 -9.25
C ALA A 51 -27.54 30.44 -10.10
N GLU A 52 -27.36 31.37 -11.02
CA GLU A 52 -26.35 31.49 -12.03
C GLU A 52 -24.91 31.64 -11.50
N VAL A 53 -23.95 31.07 -12.23
CA VAL A 53 -22.51 31.14 -11.98
C VAL A 53 -21.93 32.39 -12.60
N ALA A 54 -21.31 33.24 -11.80
CA ALA A 54 -20.46 34.33 -12.29
C ALA A 54 -18.97 33.88 -12.27
N THR A 55 -18.36 33.98 -13.45
CA THR A 55 -16.92 33.73 -13.65
C THR A 55 -16.10 34.98 -13.30
N ASN A 56 -15.03 34.81 -12.52
CA ASN A 56 -14.04 35.87 -12.30
C ASN A 56 -12.63 35.43 -12.68
N GLU A 57 -11.94 36.37 -13.29
CA GLU A 57 -10.69 36.26 -14.03
C GLU A 57 -9.44 35.93 -13.19
N SER A 58 -8.53 35.23 -13.82
CA SER A 58 -7.25 34.72 -13.32
C SER A 58 -6.21 35.81 -13.07
N LYS A 59 -5.53 35.76 -11.93
CA LYS A 59 -4.23 36.39 -11.71
C LYS A 59 -3.12 35.37 -12.04
N GLN A 60 -2.32 35.73 -13.04
CA GLN A 60 -1.10 35.07 -13.46
C GLN A 60 -0.04 35.17 -12.36
N SER A 61 0.35 34.03 -11.76
CA SER A 61 1.58 33.92 -10.97
C SER A 61 2.75 33.57 -11.89
N THR A 62 3.74 34.43 -11.94
CA THR A 62 5.03 34.18 -12.61
C THR A 62 5.83 33.16 -11.86
N GLU A 63 5.81 31.90 -12.31
CA GLU A 63 6.75 30.86 -11.87
C GLU A 63 8.15 31.15 -12.43
N ALA A 64 9.17 31.08 -11.55
CA ALA A 64 10.57 31.11 -11.94
C ALA A 64 10.91 29.90 -12.83
N PRO A 65 11.84 30.06 -13.82
CA PRO A 65 12.17 28.96 -14.71
C PRO A 65 12.80 27.81 -13.92
N THR A 66 12.10 26.69 -13.91
CA THR A 66 12.61 25.43 -13.35
C THR A 66 13.70 24.91 -14.29
N GLU A 67 14.96 24.94 -13.87
CA GLU A 67 16.04 24.27 -14.58
C GLU A 67 15.64 22.80 -14.83
N THR A 68 15.52 22.44 -16.08
CA THR A 68 15.23 21.06 -16.48
C THR A 68 16.49 20.23 -16.27
N ILE A 69 16.58 19.55 -15.15
CA ILE A 69 17.66 18.59 -14.87
C ILE A 69 17.48 17.41 -15.83
N ASN A 70 18.21 17.40 -16.92
CA ASN A 70 18.15 16.35 -17.94
C ASN A 70 19.11 15.20 -17.59
N ILE A 71 18.86 14.52 -16.45
CA ILE A 71 19.56 13.30 -16.06
C ILE A 71 18.77 12.09 -16.56
N ALA A 72 19.42 11.22 -17.34
CA ALA A 72 18.78 10.00 -17.82
C ALA A 72 18.48 9.03 -16.65
N ILE A 73 17.36 8.31 -16.73
CA ILE A 73 17.11 7.20 -15.81
C ILE A 73 18.16 6.13 -16.05
N PRO A 74 18.90 5.67 -15.01
CA PRO A 74 19.86 4.60 -15.17
C PRO A 74 19.13 3.30 -15.53
N GLU A 75 19.63 2.55 -16.49
CA GLU A 75 19.05 1.24 -16.85
C GLU A 75 19.50 0.14 -15.89
N THR A 76 20.79 0.15 -15.52
CA THR A 76 21.40 -0.87 -14.66
C THR A 76 22.51 -0.30 -13.78
N GLY A 77 22.99 -1.13 -12.83
CA GLY A 77 24.17 -0.86 -12.02
C GLY A 77 23.92 -0.03 -10.76
N ALA A 78 24.96 0.57 -10.25
CA ALA A 78 24.97 1.24 -8.94
C ALA A 78 23.90 2.37 -8.83
N GLU A 79 23.73 3.17 -9.87
CA GLU A 79 22.76 4.26 -9.86
C GLU A 79 21.31 3.71 -9.92
N ALA A 80 21.08 2.56 -10.55
CA ALA A 80 19.80 1.87 -10.49
C ALA A 80 19.51 1.35 -9.07
N VAL A 81 20.52 0.78 -8.37
CA VAL A 81 20.41 0.39 -6.95
C VAL A 81 20.06 1.62 -6.10
N ARG A 82 20.74 2.76 -6.30
CA ARG A 82 20.46 4.01 -5.59
C ARG A 82 19.00 4.43 -5.71
N LEU A 83 18.51 4.46 -6.94
CA LEU A 83 17.15 4.85 -7.25
C LEU A 83 16.13 3.87 -6.64
N GLN A 84 16.39 2.55 -6.70
CA GLN A 84 15.54 1.53 -6.08
C GLN A 84 15.51 1.66 -4.55
N ILE A 85 16.66 1.90 -3.90
CA ILE A 85 16.73 2.16 -2.45
C ILE A 85 15.88 3.40 -2.10
N PHE A 86 16.06 4.50 -2.83
CA PHE A 86 15.31 5.74 -2.60
C PHE A 86 13.80 5.51 -2.68
N LEU A 87 13.33 4.86 -3.74
CA LEU A 87 11.91 4.59 -3.96
C LEU A 87 11.33 3.66 -2.87
N ASP A 88 12.07 2.62 -2.49
CA ASP A 88 11.67 1.70 -1.42
C ASP A 88 11.50 2.41 -0.07
N GLN A 89 12.43 3.32 0.27
CA GLN A 89 12.37 4.14 1.49
C GLN A 89 11.18 5.13 1.48
N LYS A 90 10.72 5.55 0.30
CA LYS A 90 9.56 6.44 0.13
C LYS A 90 8.23 5.67 0.04
N HIS A 91 8.22 4.35 0.24
CA HIS A 91 7.06 3.46 0.10
C HIS A 91 6.51 3.34 -1.33
N PHE A 92 7.33 3.64 -2.33
CA PHE A 92 7.03 3.35 -3.73
C PHE A 92 7.86 2.13 -4.15
N GLY A 93 7.29 0.93 -3.95
CA GLY A 93 8.00 -0.34 -4.11
C GLY A 93 8.53 -0.53 -5.53
N PRO A 94 9.86 -0.60 -5.75
CA PRO A 94 10.46 -0.83 -7.06
C PRO A 94 10.48 -2.32 -7.46
N GLY A 95 9.98 -3.22 -6.60
CA GLY A 95 10.22 -4.64 -6.63
C GLY A 95 11.51 -4.99 -5.87
N PHE A 96 12.33 -5.89 -6.43
CA PHE A 96 13.65 -6.15 -5.87
C PHE A 96 14.57 -4.94 -6.04
N ILE A 97 15.41 -4.69 -5.05
CA ILE A 97 16.60 -3.85 -5.20
C ILE A 97 17.67 -4.75 -5.82
N ASP A 98 17.76 -4.75 -7.15
CA ASP A 98 18.61 -5.66 -7.93
C ASP A 98 19.53 -4.97 -8.93
N GLY A 99 19.50 -3.62 -8.92
CA GLY A 99 20.30 -2.82 -9.84
C GLY A 99 19.83 -2.87 -11.29
N LYS A 100 18.56 -3.21 -11.56
CA LYS A 100 17.98 -3.25 -12.91
C LYS A 100 16.66 -2.51 -12.94
N VAL A 101 16.59 -1.43 -13.71
CA VAL A 101 15.35 -0.66 -13.84
C VAL A 101 14.39 -1.37 -14.78
N GLY A 102 13.52 -2.18 -14.19
CA GLY A 102 12.42 -2.84 -14.88
C GLY A 102 11.11 -2.08 -14.78
N MET A 103 10.03 -2.71 -15.25
CA MET A 103 8.67 -2.15 -15.25
C MET A 103 8.24 -1.62 -13.87
N PHE A 104 8.52 -2.33 -12.78
CA PHE A 104 8.09 -1.92 -11.44
C PHE A 104 8.89 -0.73 -10.91
N THR A 105 10.19 -0.65 -11.20
CA THR A 105 10.98 0.54 -10.87
C THR A 105 10.48 1.76 -11.66
N GLN A 106 10.13 1.57 -12.94
CA GLN A 106 9.54 2.63 -13.76
C GLN A 106 8.22 3.13 -13.16
N LEU A 107 7.29 2.21 -12.84
CA LEU A 107 6.02 2.55 -12.19
C LEU A 107 6.22 3.22 -10.83
N ALA A 108 7.22 2.81 -10.06
CA ALA A 108 7.55 3.44 -8.79
C ALA A 108 8.00 4.90 -8.96
N ILE A 109 8.79 5.21 -10.01
CA ILE A 109 9.17 6.57 -10.38
C ILE A 109 7.92 7.41 -10.72
N GLU A 110 7.07 6.90 -11.61
CA GLU A 110 5.84 7.55 -12.05
C GLU A 110 4.90 7.82 -10.86
N ASN A 111 4.72 6.83 -9.99
CA ASN A 111 3.87 6.94 -8.80
C ASN A 111 4.44 7.95 -7.78
N TYR A 112 5.75 7.94 -7.56
CA TYR A 112 6.42 8.90 -6.70
C TYR A 112 6.26 10.34 -7.23
N ASN A 113 6.47 10.55 -8.53
CA ASN A 113 6.24 11.85 -9.14
C ASN A 113 4.77 12.28 -9.00
N THR A 114 3.83 11.38 -9.29
CA THR A 114 2.38 11.62 -9.14
C THR A 114 2.02 12.01 -7.71
N SER A 115 2.60 11.37 -6.69
CA SER A 115 2.34 11.68 -5.28
C SER A 115 2.73 13.12 -4.90
N LEU A 116 3.70 13.68 -5.63
CA LEU A 116 4.19 15.04 -5.43
C LEU A 116 3.53 16.05 -6.39
N GLY A 117 2.52 15.62 -7.16
CA GLY A 117 1.87 16.47 -8.17
C GLY A 117 2.76 16.85 -9.33
N ARG A 118 3.79 16.04 -9.61
CA ARG A 118 4.75 16.25 -10.72
C ARG A 118 4.32 15.47 -11.96
N ASP A 119 4.84 15.88 -13.12
CA ASP A 119 4.74 15.06 -14.33
C ASP A 119 5.40 13.70 -14.11
N ILE A 120 4.79 12.63 -14.64
CA ILE A 120 5.29 11.26 -14.49
C ILE A 120 6.71 11.07 -15.04
N THR A 121 7.11 11.88 -15.99
CA THR A 121 8.43 11.87 -16.63
C THR A 121 9.48 12.75 -15.93
N ASP A 122 9.11 13.37 -14.81
CA ASP A 122 10.00 14.28 -14.06
C ASP A 122 11.27 13.55 -13.60
N ARG A 123 12.42 14.14 -13.89
CA ARG A 123 13.74 13.58 -13.60
C ARG A 123 14.34 14.04 -12.27
N ARG A 124 13.68 14.92 -11.54
CA ARG A 124 14.12 15.36 -10.20
C ARG A 124 14.30 14.19 -9.23
N VAL A 125 13.53 13.12 -9.39
CA VAL A 125 13.67 11.87 -8.63
C VAL A 125 15.10 11.32 -8.63
N ILE A 126 15.85 11.50 -9.74
CA ILE A 126 17.24 11.04 -9.84
C ILE A 126 18.15 11.90 -8.95
N ALA A 127 18.02 13.23 -9.04
CA ALA A 127 18.80 14.13 -8.18
C ALA A 127 18.46 13.95 -6.69
N GLU A 128 17.19 13.70 -6.37
CA GLU A 128 16.74 13.41 -5.02
C GLU A 128 17.34 12.09 -4.49
N SER A 129 17.38 11.05 -5.32
CA SER A 129 17.99 9.77 -4.94
C SER A 129 19.50 9.92 -4.67
N ILE A 130 20.21 10.72 -5.47
CA ILE A 130 21.65 11.00 -5.25
C ILE A 130 21.87 11.72 -3.92
N ARG A 131 21.02 12.71 -3.61
CA ARG A 131 21.12 13.49 -2.38
C ARG A 131 20.77 12.68 -1.13
N GLU A 132 19.70 11.87 -1.19
CA GLU A 132 19.14 11.18 0.00
C GLU A 132 19.73 9.79 0.25
N VAL A 133 20.34 9.18 -0.78
CA VAL A 133 21.01 7.87 -0.67
C VAL A 133 22.50 8.01 -1.03
N PRO A 134 23.32 8.69 -0.19
CA PRO A 134 24.75 8.84 -0.48
C PRO A 134 25.48 7.50 -0.48
N GLU A 135 25.12 6.60 0.43
CA GLU A 135 25.72 5.27 0.59
C GLU A 135 24.77 4.18 0.08
N LEU A 136 25.19 3.46 -0.96
CA LEU A 136 24.38 2.43 -1.61
C LEU A 136 24.34 1.12 -0.84
N TYR A 137 25.41 0.79 -0.18
CA TYR A 137 25.61 -0.51 0.44
C TYR A 137 26.07 -0.35 1.88
N ALA A 138 25.61 -1.26 2.72
CA ALA A 138 26.02 -1.39 4.11
C ALA A 138 26.66 -2.77 4.35
N SER A 139 27.46 -2.86 5.41
CA SER A 139 27.94 -4.13 5.94
C SER A 139 26.95 -4.65 6.97
N ALA A 140 26.34 -5.79 6.70
CA ALA A 140 25.33 -6.42 7.55
C ALA A 140 25.89 -7.69 8.20
N ILE A 141 25.84 -7.73 9.54
CA ILE A 141 26.15 -8.94 10.29
C ILE A 141 24.93 -9.86 10.23
N ILE A 142 25.14 -11.12 9.82
CA ILE A 142 24.11 -12.15 9.87
C ILE A 142 23.75 -12.42 11.33
N PRO A 143 22.45 -12.26 11.72
CA PRO A 143 22.05 -12.44 13.10
C PRO A 143 22.42 -13.81 13.67
N SER A 144 22.83 -13.86 14.95
CA SER A 144 23.18 -15.13 15.59
C SER A 144 22.00 -16.09 15.71
N PHE A 145 20.78 -15.56 15.70
CA PHE A 145 19.53 -16.32 15.77
C PHE A 145 19.01 -16.79 14.39
N VAL A 146 19.72 -16.54 13.29
CA VAL A 146 19.27 -16.89 11.93
C VAL A 146 18.89 -18.38 11.80
N GLY A 147 19.52 -19.26 12.59
CA GLY A 147 19.22 -20.68 12.63
C GLY A 147 17.77 -21.00 13.05
N ASP A 148 17.13 -20.12 13.83
CA ASP A 148 15.73 -20.29 14.25
C ASP A 148 14.76 -20.04 13.09
N PHE A 149 15.23 -19.39 12.02
CA PHE A 149 14.44 -18.99 10.86
C PHE A 149 14.85 -19.72 9.56
N VAL A 150 15.77 -20.67 9.61
CA VAL A 150 16.27 -21.37 8.41
C VAL A 150 16.18 -22.89 8.58
N ASP A 151 15.54 -23.57 7.62
CA ASP A 151 15.49 -25.03 7.51
C ASP A 151 15.68 -25.45 6.04
N PRO A 152 16.90 -25.86 5.63
CA PRO A 152 17.15 -26.33 4.26
C PRO A 152 16.34 -27.58 3.87
N SER A 153 15.82 -28.31 4.87
CA SER A 153 15.01 -29.53 4.67
C SER A 153 13.52 -29.27 4.57
N LEU A 154 13.10 -27.98 4.51
CA LEU A 154 11.67 -27.62 4.43
C LEU A 154 10.99 -28.34 3.25
N PRO A 155 9.98 -29.22 3.50
CA PRO A 155 9.34 -30.03 2.47
C PRO A 155 8.55 -29.16 1.47
N GLN A 156 8.31 -29.70 0.28
CA GLN A 156 7.48 -29.06 -0.74
C GLN A 156 6.03 -29.53 -0.67
N GLU A 157 5.78 -30.74 -0.21
CA GLU A 157 4.47 -31.40 -0.10
C GLU A 157 3.64 -30.77 1.01
N LYS A 158 2.40 -30.39 0.70
CA LYS A 158 1.49 -29.75 1.64
C LYS A 158 1.19 -30.57 2.90
N PRO A 159 1.00 -31.90 2.83
CA PRO A 159 0.83 -32.69 4.05
C PRO A 159 2.02 -32.60 5.00
N LEU A 160 3.24 -32.70 4.49
CA LEU A 160 4.46 -32.60 5.31
C LEU A 160 4.70 -31.17 5.84
N GLN A 161 4.29 -30.14 5.07
CA GLN A 161 4.30 -28.77 5.55
C GLN A 161 3.32 -28.56 6.73
N ALA A 162 2.15 -29.20 6.68
CA ALA A 162 1.15 -29.10 7.74
C ALA A 162 1.62 -29.72 9.09
N GLU A 163 2.59 -30.62 9.06
CA GLU A 163 3.20 -31.24 10.26
C GLU A 163 4.27 -30.33 10.92
N LYS A 164 4.72 -29.29 10.23
CA LYS A 164 5.68 -28.32 10.79
C LYS A 164 4.98 -27.38 11.77
N THR A 165 5.76 -26.71 12.61
CA THR A 165 5.28 -25.65 13.51
C THR A 165 5.49 -24.25 12.95
N PHE A 166 6.39 -24.13 11.96
CA PHE A 166 6.77 -22.89 11.30
C PHE A 166 7.25 -23.18 9.87
N MET A 167 7.12 -22.22 8.96
CA MET A 167 7.57 -22.29 7.56
C MET A 167 8.79 -21.38 7.36
N PRO A 168 10.00 -21.84 7.77
CA PRO A 168 11.21 -21.01 7.74
C PRO A 168 11.71 -20.77 6.31
N TYR A 169 12.73 -19.91 6.17
CA TYR A 169 13.54 -19.79 4.97
C TYR A 169 14.31 -21.11 4.68
N ARG A 170 14.64 -21.34 3.41
CA ARG A 170 15.40 -22.53 3.00
C ARG A 170 16.90 -22.34 3.14
N SER A 171 17.37 -21.08 3.20
CA SER A 171 18.78 -20.75 3.31
C SER A 171 19.01 -19.42 4.03
N VAL A 172 20.23 -19.22 4.52
CA VAL A 172 20.70 -17.92 5.02
C VAL A 172 20.68 -16.87 3.90
N ALA A 173 21.00 -17.28 2.66
CA ALA A 173 20.94 -16.40 1.50
C ALA A 173 19.53 -15.86 1.25
N GLU A 174 18.50 -16.73 1.30
CA GLU A 174 17.10 -16.34 1.18
C GLU A 174 16.68 -15.40 2.31
N PHE A 175 17.04 -15.72 3.57
CA PHE A 175 16.78 -14.85 4.73
C PHE A 175 17.40 -13.46 4.54
N MET A 176 18.66 -13.37 4.11
CA MET A 176 19.34 -12.09 3.93
C MET A 176 18.83 -11.32 2.71
N ALA A 177 18.47 -12.02 1.63
CA ALA A 177 17.89 -11.40 0.45
C ALA A 177 16.53 -10.75 0.78
N GLU A 178 15.62 -11.46 1.43
CA GLU A 178 14.32 -10.91 1.83
C GLU A 178 14.48 -9.78 2.86
N ARG A 179 15.40 -9.96 3.81
CA ARG A 179 15.69 -8.95 4.84
C ARG A 179 16.11 -7.60 4.28
N TYR A 180 16.83 -7.59 3.15
CA TYR A 180 17.32 -6.37 2.50
C TYR A 180 16.63 -6.09 1.16
N HIS A 181 15.40 -6.58 0.98
CA HIS A 181 14.51 -6.34 -0.17
C HIS A 181 15.21 -6.61 -1.52
N THR A 182 16.14 -7.55 -1.53
CA THR A 182 17.00 -7.84 -2.69
C THR A 182 16.91 -9.29 -3.14
N SER A 183 17.62 -9.64 -4.20
CA SER A 183 17.73 -11.00 -4.70
C SER A 183 19.01 -11.66 -4.21
N GLU A 184 19.01 -13.00 -4.14
CA GLU A 184 20.23 -13.75 -3.89
C GLU A 184 21.28 -13.48 -4.97
N ASP A 185 20.85 -13.16 -6.21
CA ASP A 185 21.75 -12.83 -7.32
C ASP A 185 22.56 -11.57 -7.04
N LEU A 186 21.92 -10.49 -6.55
CA LEU A 186 22.67 -9.28 -6.16
C LEU A 186 23.56 -9.55 -4.94
N LEU A 187 23.12 -10.33 -3.96
CA LEU A 187 23.99 -10.71 -2.85
C LEU A 187 25.25 -11.43 -3.33
N VAL A 188 25.10 -12.35 -4.30
CA VAL A 188 26.23 -13.06 -4.92
C VAL A 188 27.14 -12.10 -5.69
N GLU A 189 26.57 -11.15 -6.43
CA GLU A 189 27.33 -10.11 -7.14
C GLU A 189 28.19 -9.27 -6.19
N LEU A 190 27.62 -8.90 -5.04
CA LEU A 190 28.28 -8.03 -4.06
C LEU A 190 29.32 -8.75 -3.18
N ASN A 191 29.19 -10.06 -2.95
CA ASN A 191 29.94 -10.80 -1.93
C ASN A 191 30.69 -12.02 -2.48
N GLY A 192 30.36 -12.46 -3.69
CA GLY A 192 30.83 -13.73 -4.25
C GLY A 192 29.94 -14.93 -3.83
N MET A 193 29.91 -15.93 -4.70
CA MET A 193 29.06 -17.12 -4.56
C MET A 193 29.31 -17.88 -3.26
N GLU A 194 30.62 -18.10 -2.92
CA GLU A 194 30.97 -18.87 -1.73
C GLU A 194 30.56 -18.20 -0.45
N ALA A 195 30.77 -16.88 -0.34
CA ALA A 195 30.39 -16.09 0.85
C ALA A 195 28.87 -16.10 1.10
N VAL A 196 28.06 -16.09 0.04
CA VAL A 196 26.60 -16.07 0.17
C VAL A 196 26.04 -17.46 0.49
N TRP A 197 26.45 -18.50 -0.26
CA TRP A 197 25.84 -19.83 -0.11
C TRP A 197 26.38 -20.63 1.07
N ARG A 198 27.56 -20.25 1.61
CA ARG A 198 28.15 -20.84 2.83
C ARG A 198 28.04 -19.90 4.04
N ALA A 199 27.26 -18.83 3.93
CA ALA A 199 27.08 -17.86 4.98
C ALA A 199 26.58 -18.50 6.28
N LYS A 200 27.14 -18.06 7.40
CA LYS A 200 26.85 -18.57 8.76
C LYS A 200 26.47 -17.41 9.67
N PRO A 201 25.85 -17.71 10.84
CA PRO A 201 25.65 -16.71 11.88
C PRO A 201 26.93 -15.93 12.19
N ARG A 202 26.82 -14.60 12.28
CA ARG A 202 27.90 -13.63 12.53
C ARG A 202 28.84 -13.34 11.36
N ASP A 203 28.71 -14.00 10.23
CA ASP A 203 29.38 -13.56 9.01
C ASP A 203 28.84 -12.18 8.58
N VAL A 204 29.63 -11.47 7.79
CA VAL A 204 29.28 -10.13 7.29
C VAL A 204 29.05 -10.20 5.79
N LEU A 205 27.90 -9.68 5.34
CA LEU A 205 27.59 -9.51 3.93
C LEU A 205 27.42 -8.02 3.60
N ARG A 206 27.85 -7.64 2.40
CA ARG A 206 27.51 -6.37 1.80
C ARG A 206 26.10 -6.45 1.23
N VAL A 207 25.24 -5.52 1.58
CA VAL A 207 23.80 -5.52 1.26
C VAL A 207 23.35 -4.12 0.84
N PRO A 208 22.19 -3.94 0.15
CA PRO A 208 21.61 -2.63 -0.05
C PRO A 208 21.41 -1.88 1.27
N ASN A 209 21.70 -0.58 1.28
CA ASN A 209 21.62 0.25 2.49
C ASN A 209 20.19 0.74 2.73
N ILE A 210 19.35 -0.16 3.24
CA ILE A 210 17.96 0.11 3.61
C ILE A 210 17.70 -0.33 5.05
N GLU A 211 16.58 0.14 5.63
CA GLU A 211 16.07 -0.46 6.88
C GLU A 211 15.66 -1.91 6.59
N PRO A 212 16.23 -2.89 7.30
CA PRO A 212 15.97 -4.29 7.01
C PRO A 212 14.57 -4.71 7.44
N PHE A 213 13.93 -5.53 6.65
CA PHE A 213 12.75 -6.29 7.07
C PHE A 213 13.15 -7.28 8.18
N LYS A 214 12.51 -7.17 9.34
CA LYS A 214 12.84 -7.94 10.55
C LYS A 214 11.70 -8.89 10.90
N ILE A 215 11.73 -10.11 10.33
CA ILE A 215 10.72 -11.13 10.60
C ILE A 215 10.59 -11.46 12.10
N GLU A 216 11.69 -11.37 12.84
CA GLU A 216 11.74 -11.60 14.29
C GLU A 216 10.96 -10.56 15.12
N ARG A 217 10.49 -9.47 14.51
CA ARG A 217 9.60 -8.48 15.14
C ARG A 217 8.13 -8.82 14.98
N LEU A 218 7.80 -9.71 14.07
CA LEU A 218 6.42 -10.13 13.85
C LEU A 218 5.99 -11.14 14.91
N THR A 219 4.74 -11.03 15.33
CA THR A 219 4.15 -11.92 16.34
C THR A 219 3.08 -12.80 15.72
N ARG A 220 3.21 -14.12 15.87
CA ARG A 220 2.24 -15.11 15.35
C ARG A 220 0.82 -14.78 15.79
N GLY A 221 -0.06 -14.59 14.81
CA GLY A 221 -1.49 -14.35 15.04
C GLY A 221 -1.83 -12.97 15.60
N ARG A 222 -0.84 -12.04 15.76
CA ARG A 222 -1.14 -10.68 16.18
C ARG A 222 -2.05 -10.02 15.16
N SER A 223 -3.22 -9.57 15.65
CA SER A 223 -4.20 -8.86 14.85
C SER A 223 -4.13 -7.37 15.11
N HIS A 224 -3.98 -6.59 14.05
CA HIS A 224 -4.03 -5.14 14.11
C HIS A 224 -5.47 -4.66 14.13
N LYS A 225 -5.76 -3.74 15.03
CA LYS A 225 -7.08 -3.11 15.17
C LYS A 225 -7.23 -1.96 14.17
N SER A 226 -8.46 -1.48 14.00
CA SER A 226 -8.75 -0.22 13.31
C SER A 226 -8.04 0.94 14.01
N ASP A 227 -7.71 1.95 13.22
CA ASP A 227 -7.06 3.19 13.62
C ASP A 227 -7.78 4.34 12.91
N GLU A 228 -7.99 5.46 13.57
CA GLU A 228 -8.78 6.57 13.04
C GLU A 228 -8.24 7.07 11.69
N ASN A 229 -6.94 7.29 11.60
CA ASN A 229 -6.29 7.83 10.40
C ASN A 229 -6.03 6.77 9.32
N LEU A 230 -5.49 5.60 9.74
CA LEU A 230 -5.10 4.56 8.80
C LEU A 230 -6.30 3.78 8.23
N SER A 231 -7.42 3.71 8.96
CA SER A 231 -8.66 3.11 8.45
C SER A 231 -9.45 4.06 7.54
N ALA A 232 -9.17 5.36 7.60
CA ALA A 232 -9.74 6.34 6.68
C ALA A 232 -9.05 6.37 5.32
N ARG A 233 -7.89 5.71 5.18
CA ARG A 233 -7.18 5.60 3.89
C ARG A 233 -7.92 4.69 2.91
N HIS A 234 -7.65 4.91 1.62
CA HIS A 234 -8.23 4.13 0.53
C HIS A 234 -7.15 3.29 -0.16
N VAL A 235 -7.47 2.04 -0.43
CA VAL A 235 -6.62 1.11 -1.17
C VAL A 235 -7.20 0.92 -2.57
N VAL A 236 -6.40 1.11 -3.60
CA VAL A 236 -6.79 0.84 -4.99
C VAL A 236 -5.91 -0.28 -5.52
N ILE A 237 -6.54 -1.37 -5.95
CA ILE A 237 -5.89 -2.52 -6.58
C ILE A 237 -6.14 -2.44 -8.07
N ASP A 238 -5.10 -2.09 -8.84
CA ASP A 238 -5.14 -2.13 -10.29
C ASP A 238 -4.60 -3.48 -10.80
N THR A 239 -5.52 -4.33 -11.24
CA THR A 239 -5.19 -5.67 -11.72
C THR A 239 -4.57 -5.68 -13.11
N THR A 240 -4.68 -4.58 -13.86
CA THR A 240 -4.14 -4.44 -15.20
C THR A 240 -2.67 -4.09 -15.18
N ILE A 241 -2.31 -3.03 -14.47
CA ILE A 241 -0.92 -2.58 -14.32
C ILE A 241 -0.20 -3.23 -13.14
N ARG A 242 -0.90 -4.08 -12.37
CA ARG A 242 -0.37 -4.91 -11.28
C ARG A 242 0.26 -4.08 -10.17
N GLN A 243 -0.52 -3.10 -9.69
CA GLN A 243 -0.14 -2.22 -8.60
C GLN A 243 -1.23 -2.17 -7.53
N VAL A 244 -0.81 -2.03 -6.28
CA VAL A 244 -1.66 -1.55 -5.21
C VAL A 244 -1.23 -0.14 -4.85
N TYR A 245 -2.19 0.76 -4.70
CA TYR A 245 -1.99 2.14 -4.29
C TYR A 245 -2.68 2.39 -2.97
N ILE A 246 -2.07 3.21 -2.13
CA ILE A 246 -2.67 3.66 -0.87
C ILE A 246 -2.78 5.18 -0.94
N TYR A 247 -3.99 5.69 -0.73
CA TYR A 247 -4.32 7.11 -0.75
C TYR A 247 -4.79 7.58 0.62
N GLN A 248 -4.35 8.77 0.98
CA GLN A 248 -4.87 9.54 2.10
C GLN A 248 -5.75 10.66 1.55
N LEU A 249 -6.93 10.90 2.17
CA LEU A 249 -7.73 12.07 1.85
C LEU A 249 -7.21 13.24 2.67
N VAL A 250 -6.72 14.25 1.99
CA VAL A 250 -6.32 15.51 2.62
C VAL A 250 -7.53 16.45 2.57
N LEU A 251 -8.06 16.73 3.75
CA LEU A 251 -9.10 17.76 3.87
C LEU A 251 -8.45 19.11 3.64
N PRO A 252 -9.08 20.01 2.85
CA PRO A 252 -8.55 21.35 2.67
C PRO A 252 -8.54 22.08 4.02
N GLU A 253 -7.47 22.83 4.26
CA GLU A 253 -7.46 23.78 5.37
C GLU A 253 -8.63 24.77 5.19
N VAL A 254 -9.46 24.89 6.22
CA VAL A 254 -10.52 25.91 6.23
C VAL A 254 -9.84 27.23 6.51
N GLU A 255 -9.51 27.99 5.46
CA GLU A 255 -9.04 29.36 5.63
C GLU A 255 -10.16 30.19 6.26
N GLY A 256 -9.94 30.65 7.49
CA GLY A 256 -10.77 31.67 8.14
C GLY A 256 -11.74 31.20 9.21
N GLY A 257 -11.24 30.53 10.23
CA GLY A 257 -11.91 30.52 11.53
C GLY A 257 -11.62 31.78 12.32
N GLN A 258 -12.28 32.89 12.05
CA GLN A 258 -12.40 33.94 13.05
C GLN A 258 -13.27 33.41 14.17
N SER A 259 -12.66 33.39 15.37
CA SER A 259 -13.37 33.13 16.63
C SER A 259 -14.70 33.87 16.67
N ALA A 260 -15.76 33.10 16.91
CA ALA A 260 -17.12 33.64 17.06
C ALA A 260 -17.14 34.73 18.12
N PRO A 261 -17.76 35.91 17.85
CA PRO A 261 -18.15 36.82 18.92
C PRO A 261 -19.37 36.21 19.63
N GLU A 262 -19.26 35.97 20.91
CA GLU A 262 -20.45 35.82 21.78
C GLU A 262 -21.33 37.06 21.67
N LYS A 263 -22.55 36.90 21.28
CA LYS A 263 -23.81 37.45 21.79
C LYS A 263 -24.89 37.67 20.71
N GLU A 264 -26.00 36.99 20.99
CA GLU A 264 -27.41 37.35 20.81
C GLU A 264 -27.95 37.95 19.49
N ASN A 265 -28.89 37.18 19.01
CA ASN A 265 -30.17 37.56 18.39
C ASN A 265 -30.34 37.32 16.89
N THR A 266 -31.14 36.24 16.66
CA THR A 266 -32.20 36.13 15.62
C THR A 266 -31.92 36.69 14.23
N GLN A 267 -31.50 35.80 13.36
CA GLN A 267 -32.01 35.49 12.01
C GLN A 267 -31.06 34.48 11.38
N ALA A 268 -31.58 33.33 10.97
CA ALA A 268 -30.77 32.28 10.34
C ALA A 268 -30.22 32.77 8.99
N ALA A 269 -29.06 33.36 9.02
CA ALA A 269 -28.26 33.62 7.84
C ALA A 269 -27.57 32.29 7.44
N SER A 270 -27.96 31.71 6.30
CA SER A 270 -27.28 30.58 5.69
C SER A 270 -25.86 31.00 5.37
N GLN A 271 -24.89 30.55 6.15
CA GLN A 271 -23.47 30.72 5.81
C GLN A 271 -23.11 29.70 4.73
N VAL A 272 -22.77 30.19 3.58
CA VAL A 272 -22.17 29.36 2.50
C VAL A 272 -20.70 29.14 2.84
N ILE A 273 -20.38 27.96 3.41
CA ILE A 273 -18.99 27.57 3.62
C ILE A 273 -18.53 26.94 2.32
N LYS A 274 -17.63 27.59 1.62
CA LYS A 274 -16.93 26.99 0.47
C LYS A 274 -15.94 25.97 1.01
N VAL A 275 -16.22 24.69 0.84
CA VAL A 275 -15.31 23.60 1.18
C VAL A 275 -14.68 23.11 -0.12
N LYS A 276 -13.36 23.25 -0.26
CA LYS A 276 -12.63 22.59 -1.34
C LYS A 276 -12.81 21.07 -1.19
N ALA A 277 -12.97 20.36 -2.31
CA ALA A 277 -13.04 18.90 -2.28
C ALA A 277 -11.76 18.31 -1.67
N ALA A 278 -11.92 17.27 -0.83
CA ALA A 278 -10.78 16.53 -0.32
C ALA A 278 -9.98 15.93 -1.47
N LYS A 279 -8.67 16.24 -1.55
CA LYS A 279 -7.80 15.73 -2.61
C LYS A 279 -7.18 14.42 -2.15
N PRO A 280 -7.31 13.31 -2.92
CA PRO A 280 -6.60 12.10 -2.61
C PRO A 280 -5.09 12.27 -2.91
N GLU A 281 -4.24 12.06 -1.90
CA GLU A 281 -2.80 12.01 -2.04
C GLU A 281 -2.33 10.56 -1.98
N MET A 282 -1.53 10.14 -2.94
CA MET A 282 -0.92 8.82 -2.95
C MET A 282 0.23 8.80 -1.92
N VAL A 283 0.12 7.95 -0.91
CA VAL A 283 1.14 7.81 0.15
C VAL A 283 2.03 6.59 -0.02
N ALA A 284 1.59 5.61 -0.80
CA ALA A 284 2.38 4.42 -1.12
C ALA A 284 1.87 3.70 -2.37
N SER A 285 2.77 2.95 -3.02
CA SER A 285 2.41 1.98 -4.06
C SER A 285 3.36 0.80 -4.06
N PHE A 286 2.84 -0.41 -4.36
CA PHE A 286 3.63 -1.63 -4.39
C PHE A 286 3.25 -2.51 -5.57
N PRO A 287 4.23 -3.25 -6.16
CA PRO A 287 3.97 -4.27 -7.15
C PRO A 287 3.14 -5.42 -6.57
N ILE A 288 2.20 -5.93 -7.37
CA ILE A 288 1.39 -7.07 -6.98
C ILE A 288 1.36 -8.17 -8.03
N THR A 289 1.02 -9.37 -7.58
CA THR A 289 0.44 -10.41 -8.43
C THR A 289 -1.05 -10.48 -8.14
N PRO A 290 -1.92 -10.02 -9.05
CA PRO A 290 -3.35 -10.12 -8.85
C PRO A 290 -3.84 -11.56 -9.01
N GLY A 291 -4.96 -11.87 -8.36
CA GLY A 291 -5.70 -13.09 -8.62
C GLY A 291 -6.28 -13.15 -10.02
N GLN A 292 -6.77 -14.33 -10.39
CA GLN A 292 -7.55 -14.47 -11.61
C GLN A 292 -8.84 -13.65 -11.48
N ILE A 293 -9.18 -12.93 -12.54
CA ILE A 293 -10.30 -11.96 -12.54
C ILE A 293 -11.65 -12.59 -12.18
N GLN A 294 -11.83 -13.87 -12.52
CA GLN A 294 -13.02 -14.63 -12.18
C GLN A 294 -13.22 -14.83 -10.66
N PHE A 295 -12.15 -14.73 -9.86
CA PHE A 295 -12.19 -14.88 -8.41
C PHE A 295 -12.13 -13.54 -7.68
N ILE A 296 -11.60 -12.50 -8.32
CA ILE A 296 -11.58 -11.14 -7.79
C ILE A 296 -12.39 -10.24 -8.72
N PRO A 297 -13.72 -10.17 -8.55
CA PRO A 297 -14.52 -9.24 -9.35
C PRO A 297 -14.15 -7.80 -8.99
N LYS A 298 -14.20 -6.93 -9.98
CA LYS A 298 -14.07 -5.49 -9.80
C LYS A 298 -15.15 -4.98 -8.84
N GLY A 299 -14.84 -3.96 -8.05
CA GLY A 299 -15.77 -3.40 -7.09
C GLY A 299 -15.12 -2.87 -5.82
N PHE A 300 -15.97 -2.62 -4.81
CA PHE A 300 -15.57 -2.06 -3.53
C PHE A 300 -15.70 -3.10 -2.41
N TRP A 301 -14.70 -3.15 -1.57
CA TRP A 301 -14.57 -4.00 -0.40
C TRP A 301 -14.04 -3.17 0.77
N ASN A 302 -13.96 -3.76 1.95
CA ASN A 302 -13.23 -3.16 3.07
C ASN A 302 -12.16 -4.14 3.55
N LEU A 303 -11.08 -3.62 4.12
CA LEU A 303 -10.17 -4.41 4.93
C LEU A 303 -10.91 -4.87 6.18
N LYS A 304 -11.02 -6.20 6.35
CA LYS A 304 -11.72 -6.82 7.46
C LYS A 304 -10.81 -7.05 8.66
N ASN A 305 -9.59 -7.49 8.40
CA ASN A 305 -8.58 -7.81 9.40
C ASN A 305 -7.18 -7.63 8.81
N CYS A 306 -6.20 -7.49 9.70
CA CYS A 306 -4.78 -7.52 9.37
C CYS A 306 -4.08 -8.38 10.41
N VAL A 307 -3.44 -9.48 9.99
CA VAL A 307 -2.85 -10.50 10.87
C VAL A 307 -1.40 -10.75 10.48
N GLU A 308 -0.52 -10.74 11.48
CA GLU A 308 0.90 -11.10 11.33
C GLU A 308 1.11 -12.60 11.46
N LEU A 309 2.08 -13.12 10.72
CA LEU A 309 2.44 -14.54 10.69
C LEU A 309 1.19 -15.44 10.70
N PRO A 310 0.32 -15.32 9.66
CA PRO A 310 -0.92 -16.06 9.58
C PRO A 310 -0.68 -17.54 9.31
N GLU A 311 -1.58 -18.37 9.81
CA GLU A 311 -1.73 -19.73 9.29
C GLU A 311 -2.48 -19.69 7.96
N TRP A 312 -2.16 -20.62 7.05
CA TRP A 312 -2.87 -20.73 5.79
C TRP A 312 -3.70 -22.01 5.75
N ARG A 313 -5.02 -21.83 5.56
CA ARG A 313 -5.92 -22.93 5.27
C ARG A 313 -5.75 -23.38 3.82
N TYR A 314 -5.02 -24.46 3.60
CA TYR A 314 -4.92 -25.10 2.29
C TYR A 314 -6.16 -25.96 2.03
N ASP A 315 -7.05 -25.45 1.21
CA ASP A 315 -8.27 -26.11 0.76
C ASP A 315 -8.15 -26.29 -0.76
N LYS A 316 -7.82 -27.51 -1.18
CA LYS A 316 -7.57 -27.83 -2.58
C LYS A 316 -8.81 -27.56 -3.44
N LEU A 317 -10.00 -27.93 -2.95
CA LEU A 317 -11.26 -27.72 -3.66
C LEU A 317 -11.53 -26.23 -3.87
N LEU A 318 -11.29 -25.41 -2.84
CA LEU A 318 -11.42 -23.94 -2.96
C LEU A 318 -10.49 -23.37 -4.02
N LEU A 319 -9.25 -23.85 -4.09
CA LEU A 319 -8.27 -23.33 -5.06
C LEU A 319 -8.60 -23.74 -6.51
N GLU A 320 -9.23 -24.88 -6.71
CA GLU A 320 -9.60 -25.41 -8.02
C GLU A 320 -10.97 -24.90 -8.52
N THR A 321 -11.93 -24.77 -7.62
CA THR A 321 -13.34 -24.53 -7.99
C THR A 321 -13.92 -23.22 -7.47
N GLY A 322 -13.24 -22.56 -6.53
CA GLY A 322 -13.77 -21.40 -5.79
C GLY A 322 -14.75 -21.77 -4.66
N VAL A 323 -15.05 -23.06 -4.46
CA VAL A 323 -15.97 -23.55 -3.44
C VAL A 323 -15.21 -24.18 -2.26
N ARG A 324 -15.54 -23.81 -1.02
CA ARG A 324 -14.89 -24.36 0.18
C ARG A 324 -15.20 -25.83 0.34
N GLY A 325 -14.12 -26.61 0.51
CA GLY A 325 -14.21 -28.02 0.90
C GLY A 325 -14.34 -28.25 2.41
N SER A 326 -14.79 -29.43 2.80
CA SER A 326 -14.75 -29.92 4.19
C SER A 326 -13.33 -30.32 4.60
N GLU A 327 -12.55 -30.84 3.67
CA GLU A 327 -11.17 -31.28 3.89
C GLU A 327 -10.19 -30.16 3.60
N TYR A 328 -9.28 -29.91 4.53
CA TYR A 328 -8.24 -28.91 4.40
C TYR A 328 -7.04 -29.25 5.27
N LEU A 329 -5.90 -28.68 4.93
CA LEU A 329 -4.70 -28.68 5.77
C LEU A 329 -4.48 -27.29 6.34
N THR A 330 -3.94 -27.19 7.54
CA THR A 330 -3.48 -25.93 8.12
C THR A 330 -1.97 -25.86 7.95
N ILE A 331 -1.49 -24.95 7.09
CA ILE A 331 -0.06 -24.71 6.90
C ILE A 331 0.36 -23.67 7.93
N PRO A 332 1.40 -23.95 8.75
CA PRO A 332 1.83 -23.06 9.81
C PRO A 332 2.41 -21.74 9.27
N PRO A 333 2.52 -20.69 10.12
CA PRO A 333 3.04 -19.39 9.73
C PRO A 333 4.52 -19.43 9.35
N GLY A 334 4.99 -18.40 8.68
CA GLY A 334 6.39 -18.20 8.35
C GLY A 334 6.60 -17.61 6.97
N PRO A 335 7.85 -17.22 6.62
CA PRO A 335 8.16 -16.54 5.36
C PRO A 335 7.87 -17.44 4.14
N ASN A 336 8.05 -18.75 4.29
CA ASN A 336 7.73 -19.73 3.25
C ASN A 336 6.29 -20.29 3.31
N ASN A 337 5.41 -19.67 4.11
CA ASN A 337 3.98 -19.90 3.98
C ASN A 337 3.47 -19.25 2.67
N PRO A 338 2.60 -19.90 1.87
CA PRO A 338 2.08 -19.34 0.62
C PRO A 338 1.39 -17.98 0.73
N VAL A 339 0.86 -17.63 1.92
CA VAL A 339 0.30 -16.30 2.18
C VAL A 339 1.30 -15.35 2.86
N GLY A 340 2.56 -15.77 2.98
CA GLY A 340 3.64 -14.95 3.53
C GLY A 340 3.43 -14.58 4.99
N VAL A 341 3.97 -13.43 5.36
CA VAL A 341 4.10 -12.99 6.76
C VAL A 341 2.97 -12.06 7.23
N ILE A 342 2.16 -11.53 6.32
CA ILE A 342 1.01 -10.64 6.62
C ILE A 342 -0.19 -11.09 5.80
N TRP A 343 -1.35 -11.09 6.43
CA TRP A 343 -2.65 -11.30 5.81
C TRP A 343 -3.58 -10.13 6.10
N ASN A 344 -4.01 -9.43 5.06
CA ASN A 344 -5.06 -8.42 5.11
C ASN A 344 -6.30 -8.98 4.40
N GLY A 345 -7.23 -9.53 5.17
CA GLY A 345 -8.47 -10.10 4.65
C GLY A 345 -9.45 -9.02 4.21
N LEU A 346 -10.13 -9.25 3.08
CA LEU A 346 -11.20 -8.37 2.62
C LEU A 346 -12.57 -8.85 3.12
N THR A 347 -13.56 -7.97 3.08
CA THR A 347 -14.97 -8.34 3.34
C THR A 347 -15.49 -9.36 2.32
N LYS A 348 -14.88 -9.46 1.14
CA LYS A 348 -15.03 -10.57 0.22
C LYS A 348 -14.42 -11.83 0.84
N SER A 349 -15.26 -12.83 1.13
CA SER A 349 -14.81 -14.08 1.75
C SER A 349 -13.75 -14.79 0.92
N GLY A 350 -12.66 -15.20 1.57
CA GLY A 350 -11.57 -15.95 0.96
C GLY A 350 -10.58 -15.11 0.15
N ILE A 351 -10.76 -13.80 0.08
CA ILE A 351 -9.86 -12.88 -0.65
C ILE A 351 -9.11 -12.01 0.35
N GLY A 352 -7.83 -11.80 0.07
CA GLY A 352 -6.96 -10.93 0.88
C GLY A 352 -5.77 -10.38 0.09
N ILE A 353 -5.13 -9.39 0.69
CA ILE A 353 -3.86 -8.80 0.27
C ILE A 353 -2.79 -9.35 1.22
N HIS A 354 -1.79 -10.06 0.71
CA HIS A 354 -0.87 -10.80 1.56
C HIS A 354 0.54 -10.94 0.96
N GLY A 355 1.51 -11.34 1.78
CA GLY A 355 2.86 -11.67 1.36
C GLY A 355 2.93 -12.93 0.47
N THR A 356 4.13 -13.35 0.13
CA THR A 356 4.35 -14.56 -0.68
C THR A 356 5.68 -15.22 -0.34
N ASN A 357 5.71 -16.55 -0.44
CA ASN A 357 6.93 -17.34 -0.41
C ASN A 357 7.68 -17.38 -1.76
N HIS A 358 7.19 -16.67 -2.78
CA HIS A 358 7.78 -16.64 -4.11
C HIS A 358 7.85 -15.20 -4.66
N PRO A 359 8.63 -14.30 -4.04
CA PRO A 359 8.67 -12.87 -4.43
C PRO A 359 9.14 -12.67 -5.87
N ARG A 360 9.96 -13.57 -6.44
CA ARG A 360 10.38 -13.54 -7.85
C ARG A 360 9.23 -13.67 -8.85
N THR A 361 8.04 -14.13 -8.41
CA THR A 361 6.85 -14.29 -9.26
C THR A 361 5.93 -13.07 -9.26
N ILE A 362 6.22 -12.05 -8.44
CA ILE A 362 5.41 -10.82 -8.38
C ILE A 362 5.35 -10.18 -9.78
N GLY A 363 4.11 -9.91 -10.22
CA GLY A 363 3.81 -9.34 -11.54
C GLY A 363 4.02 -10.28 -12.73
N ARG A 364 4.51 -11.49 -12.54
CA ARG A 364 4.82 -12.44 -13.64
C ARG A 364 3.82 -13.59 -13.77
N THR A 365 3.04 -13.83 -12.73
CA THR A 365 2.05 -14.93 -12.67
C THR A 365 0.66 -14.38 -12.33
N ARG A 366 -0.30 -15.28 -12.16
CA ARG A 366 -1.62 -14.99 -11.57
C ARG A 366 -1.83 -15.91 -10.38
N SER A 367 -2.48 -15.41 -9.33
CA SER A 367 -2.86 -16.22 -8.16
C SER A 367 -4.27 -16.81 -8.33
N SER A 368 -4.64 -17.75 -7.46
CA SER A 368 -5.98 -18.36 -7.44
C SER A 368 -7.08 -17.45 -6.85
N GLY A 369 -6.82 -16.13 -6.68
CA GLY A 369 -7.85 -15.20 -6.21
C GLY A 369 -7.34 -14.07 -5.33
N CYS A 370 -6.28 -14.26 -4.56
CA CYS A 370 -5.74 -13.25 -3.66
C CYS A 370 -4.73 -12.31 -4.35
N ILE A 371 -4.42 -11.22 -3.69
CA ILE A 371 -3.45 -10.21 -4.13
C ILE A 371 -2.15 -10.45 -3.38
N ARG A 372 -1.08 -10.80 -4.11
CA ARG A 372 0.24 -11.10 -3.53
C ARG A 372 1.18 -9.92 -3.63
N LEU A 373 1.88 -9.63 -2.53
CA LEU A 373 3.03 -8.73 -2.44
C LEU A 373 4.27 -9.54 -2.04
N SER A 374 5.45 -8.93 -2.16
CA SER A 374 6.63 -9.42 -1.43
C SER A 374 6.37 -9.38 0.09
N ASN A 375 7.07 -10.17 0.87
CA ASN A 375 6.89 -10.18 2.33
C ASN A 375 7.28 -8.83 2.96
N TRP A 376 8.34 -8.18 2.47
CA TRP A 376 8.78 -6.88 2.97
C TRP A 376 7.79 -5.75 2.65
N ASP A 377 7.14 -5.77 1.47
CA ASP A 377 6.09 -4.79 1.14
C ASP A 377 4.81 -5.07 1.93
N ALA A 378 4.42 -6.34 2.08
CA ALA A 378 3.28 -6.73 2.89
C ALA A 378 3.45 -6.31 4.36
N ALA A 379 4.68 -6.41 4.90
CA ALA A 379 5.00 -6.01 6.26
C ALA A 379 4.88 -4.50 6.52
N LYS A 380 4.94 -3.66 5.48
CA LYS A 380 4.69 -2.22 5.56
C LYS A 380 3.19 -1.88 5.67
N LEU A 381 2.30 -2.75 5.16
CA LEU A 381 0.87 -2.45 5.09
C LEU A 381 0.22 -2.10 6.45
N PRO A 382 0.52 -2.79 7.58
CA PRO A 382 -0.07 -2.43 8.86
C PRO A 382 0.24 -1.01 9.35
N GLU A 383 1.31 -0.40 8.87
CA GLU A 383 1.69 0.99 9.18
C GLU A 383 1.10 2.00 8.20
N LEU A 384 0.56 1.51 7.09
CA LEU A 384 0.00 2.33 6.03
C LEU A 384 -1.53 2.29 5.99
N VAL A 385 -2.15 1.17 6.37
CA VAL A 385 -3.60 0.97 6.28
C VAL A 385 -4.08 -0.03 7.34
N ARG A 386 -5.28 0.16 7.87
CA ARG A 386 -5.86 -0.67 8.94
C ARG A 386 -7.24 -1.22 8.56
N PRO A 387 -7.74 -2.23 9.32
CA PRO A 387 -9.11 -2.71 9.18
C PRO A 387 -10.13 -1.58 9.20
N GLY A 388 -11.09 -1.62 8.29
CA GLY A 388 -12.07 -0.56 8.03
C GLY A 388 -11.80 0.21 6.74
N ALA A 389 -10.55 0.29 6.29
CA ALA A 389 -10.19 1.00 5.06
C ALA A 389 -10.93 0.44 3.83
N VAL A 390 -11.36 1.34 2.96
CA VAL A 390 -12.02 0.99 1.70
C VAL A 390 -11.00 0.47 0.69
N VAL A 391 -11.35 -0.62 0.02
CA VAL A 391 -10.54 -1.24 -1.04
C VAL A 391 -11.32 -1.26 -2.33
N MET A 392 -10.82 -0.58 -3.35
CA MET A 392 -11.35 -0.63 -4.71
C MET A 392 -10.49 -1.57 -5.58
N VAL A 393 -11.13 -2.52 -6.25
CA VAL A 393 -10.50 -3.39 -7.27
C VAL A 393 -10.96 -2.96 -8.64
N LYS A 394 -10.03 -2.60 -9.54
CA LYS A 394 -10.30 -2.16 -10.91
C LYS A 394 -9.49 -2.93 -11.98
#